data_6fd520c71668155ca7a0c8cad9c92577
#
_entry.id   6fd520c71668155ca7a0c8cad9c92577
#
_cell.length_a   1.000
_cell.length_b   1.000
_cell.length_c   1.000
_cell.angle_alpha   90.00
_cell.angle_beta   90.00
_cell.angle_gamma   90.00
#
_symmetry.space_group_name_H-M   'P 1'
#
loop_
_entity.id
_entity.type
_entity.pdbx_description
1 polymer ?
#
loop_
_entity_poly.entity_id
_entity_poly.type
_entity_poly.pdbx_seq_one_letter_code
_entity_poly.pdbx_strand_id
1 'polypeptide(L)'
;MAAEMKMEPETQKLQEKLAELQKEMEEKTKLAEERLNQLKYLQADFENYRKSLDREKEQIIELANECLIKDLLVVLDDFERALQSMKEGKDKEGLSMLYKNFFKILEQHGLKPIEALGKKFDPYYHEAVLREKSDREEGTILEEFQRGYMLKSKVIRHSKVKVAEKSTEG
;
A
#
# COMPACT_ATOMS: atom_id res chain seq x y z
N MET A 1 -33.62 -34.56 74.35
CA MET A 1 -32.26 -35.16 74.35
C MET A 1 -31.80 -35.25 72.92
N ALA A 2 -31.01 -34.32 72.51
CA ALA A 2 -30.41 -34.32 71.18
C ALA A 2 -29.20 -35.29 71.15
N ALA A 3 -29.31 -36.31 70.38
CA ALA A 3 -28.15 -37.25 70.11
C ALA A 3 -27.16 -36.51 69.23
N GLU A 4 -26.07 -36.02 69.81
CA GLU A 4 -24.86 -35.65 69.08
C GLU A 4 -24.28 -36.94 68.49
N MET A 5 -24.55 -37.16 67.20
CA MET A 5 -23.82 -38.19 66.41
C MET A 5 -22.37 -37.71 66.35
N LYS A 6 -21.48 -38.32 67.16
CA LYS A 6 -20.03 -38.19 66.97
C LYS A 6 -19.72 -38.79 65.58
N MET A 7 -19.37 -37.94 64.65
CA MET A 7 -18.85 -38.36 63.34
C MET A 7 -17.61 -39.23 63.56
N GLU A 8 -17.58 -40.43 62.96
CA GLU A 8 -16.43 -41.32 63.07
C GLU A 8 -15.18 -40.66 62.47
N PRO A 9 -13.99 -40.89 63.04
CA PRO A 9 -12.75 -40.23 62.60
C PRO A 9 -12.40 -40.47 61.10
N GLU A 10 -12.94 -41.48 60.47
CA GLU A 10 -12.81 -41.75 59.02
C GLU A 10 -13.66 -40.78 58.19
N THR A 11 -14.85 -40.42 58.61
CA THR A 11 -15.70 -39.46 57.90
C THR A 11 -15.13 -38.04 57.95
N GLN A 12 -14.48 -37.65 59.02
CA GLN A 12 -13.77 -36.36 59.10
C GLN A 12 -12.57 -36.29 58.13
N LYS A 13 -11.75 -37.33 58.08
CA LYS A 13 -10.62 -37.41 57.14
C LYS A 13 -11.06 -37.43 55.69
N LEU A 14 -12.19 -38.04 55.37
CA LEU A 14 -12.75 -38.02 54.01
C LEU A 14 -13.29 -36.63 53.64
N GLN A 15 -13.90 -35.91 54.55
CA GLN A 15 -14.38 -34.52 54.32
C GLN A 15 -13.21 -33.56 54.12
N GLU A 16 -12.13 -33.66 54.91
CA GLU A 16 -10.92 -32.85 54.74
C GLU A 16 -10.29 -33.10 53.37
N LYS A 17 -10.17 -34.37 52.95
CA LYS A 17 -9.61 -34.72 51.63
C LYS A 17 -10.49 -34.27 50.47
N LEU A 18 -11.82 -34.26 50.65
CA LEU A 18 -12.77 -33.76 49.67
C LEU A 18 -12.65 -32.21 49.53
N ALA A 19 -12.50 -31.50 50.64
CA ALA A 19 -12.28 -30.04 50.61
C ALA A 19 -10.96 -29.65 49.98
N GLU A 20 -9.89 -30.44 50.25
CA GLU A 20 -8.56 -30.25 49.62
C GLU A 20 -8.62 -30.46 48.09
N LEU A 21 -9.26 -31.56 47.66
CA LEU A 21 -9.45 -31.84 46.24
C LEU A 21 -10.30 -30.83 45.50
N GLN A 22 -11.36 -30.29 46.18
CA GLN A 22 -12.19 -29.26 45.63
C GLN A 22 -11.38 -27.97 45.41
N LYS A 23 -10.55 -27.61 46.39
CA LYS A 23 -9.68 -26.43 46.31
C LYS A 23 -8.66 -26.60 45.16
N GLU A 24 -8.03 -27.75 45.05
CA GLU A 24 -7.09 -28.08 43.97
C GLU A 24 -7.76 -28.00 42.59
N MET A 25 -8.99 -28.53 42.48
CA MET A 25 -9.81 -28.41 41.26
C MET A 25 -10.12 -26.96 40.90
N GLU A 26 -10.51 -26.15 41.87
CA GLU A 26 -10.79 -24.73 41.63
C GLU A 26 -9.52 -23.94 41.14
N GLU A 27 -8.37 -24.21 41.77
CA GLU A 27 -7.09 -23.64 41.37
C GLU A 27 -6.70 -24.02 39.95
N LYS A 28 -6.82 -25.33 39.62
CA LYS A 28 -6.54 -25.83 38.27
C LYS A 28 -7.51 -25.31 37.23
N THR A 29 -8.78 -25.17 37.58
CA THR A 29 -9.80 -24.59 36.70
C THR A 29 -9.50 -23.12 36.39
N LYS A 30 -9.18 -22.30 37.39
CA LYS A 30 -8.78 -20.92 37.22
C LYS A 30 -7.54 -20.80 36.31
N LEU A 31 -6.53 -21.62 36.59
CA LEU A 31 -5.31 -21.64 35.78
C LEU A 31 -5.60 -22.03 34.31
N ALA A 32 -6.48 -23.02 34.10
CA ALA A 32 -6.89 -23.43 32.75
C ALA A 32 -7.64 -22.33 32.01
N GLU A 33 -8.54 -21.60 32.69
CA GLU A 33 -9.25 -20.46 32.13
C GLU A 33 -8.31 -19.30 31.76
N GLU A 34 -7.35 -18.99 32.64
CA GLU A 34 -6.33 -17.97 32.36
C GLU A 34 -5.49 -18.37 31.13
N ARG A 35 -5.05 -19.63 31.05
CA ARG A 35 -4.28 -20.14 29.90
C ARG A 35 -5.10 -20.12 28.61
N LEU A 36 -6.39 -20.49 28.70
CA LEU A 36 -7.30 -20.43 27.56
C LEU A 36 -7.46 -18.99 27.04
N ASN A 37 -7.59 -18.03 27.94
CA ASN A 37 -7.68 -16.63 27.58
C ASN A 37 -6.37 -16.13 26.93
N GLN A 38 -5.21 -16.48 27.49
CA GLN A 38 -3.91 -16.15 26.90
C GLN A 38 -3.77 -16.74 25.48
N LEU A 39 -4.20 -17.99 25.28
CA LEU A 39 -4.19 -18.62 23.96
C LEU A 39 -5.10 -17.92 22.95
N LYS A 40 -6.31 -17.49 23.38
CA LYS A 40 -7.22 -16.73 22.51
C LYS A 40 -6.61 -15.38 22.08
N TYR A 41 -5.96 -14.66 23.00
CA TYR A 41 -5.25 -13.42 22.66
C TYR A 41 -4.11 -13.68 21.70
N LEU A 42 -3.28 -14.69 21.98
CA LEU A 42 -2.16 -15.04 21.10
C LEU A 42 -2.64 -15.46 19.70
N GLN A 43 -3.75 -16.20 19.62
CA GLN A 43 -4.35 -16.57 18.35
C GLN A 43 -4.80 -15.33 17.55
N ALA A 44 -5.48 -14.38 18.21
CA ALA A 44 -5.91 -13.15 17.57
C ALA A 44 -4.72 -12.30 17.07
N ASP A 45 -3.67 -12.20 17.88
CA ASP A 45 -2.43 -11.50 17.50
C ASP A 45 -1.74 -12.18 16.31
N PHE A 46 -1.68 -13.52 16.31
CA PHE A 46 -1.11 -14.27 15.21
C PHE A 46 -1.90 -14.08 13.90
N GLU A 47 -3.23 -14.09 13.97
CA GLU A 47 -4.09 -13.83 12.81
C GLU A 47 -3.88 -12.40 12.26
N ASN A 48 -3.76 -11.40 13.14
CA ASN A 48 -3.47 -10.02 12.75
C ASN A 48 -2.08 -9.90 12.13
N TYR A 49 -1.07 -10.53 12.71
CA TYR A 49 0.29 -10.57 12.17
C TYR A 49 0.33 -11.23 10.79
N ARG A 50 -0.34 -12.36 10.61
CA ARG A 50 -0.44 -13.02 9.32
C ARG A 50 -1.07 -12.12 8.25
N LYS A 51 -2.19 -11.44 8.59
CA LYS A 51 -2.82 -10.48 7.67
C LYS A 51 -1.89 -9.31 7.31
N SER A 52 -1.08 -8.84 8.25
CA SER A 52 -0.08 -7.78 7.99
C SER A 52 1.01 -8.26 7.03
N LEU A 53 1.54 -9.47 7.26
CA LEU A 53 2.55 -10.08 6.37
C LEU A 53 2.02 -10.29 4.95
N ASP A 54 0.78 -10.74 4.81
CA ASP A 54 0.16 -10.94 3.49
C ASP A 54 0.06 -9.60 2.74
N ARG A 55 -0.34 -8.52 3.42
CA ARG A 55 -0.37 -7.16 2.84
C ARG A 55 1.02 -6.65 2.47
N GLU A 56 2.01 -6.82 3.34
CA GLU A 56 3.40 -6.44 3.04
C GLU A 56 3.93 -7.20 1.82
N LYS A 57 3.67 -8.51 1.75
CA LYS A 57 4.05 -9.33 0.60
C LYS A 57 3.41 -8.83 -0.69
N GLU A 58 2.12 -8.51 -0.66
CA GLU A 58 1.42 -7.93 -1.81
C GLU A 58 2.06 -6.61 -2.25
N GLN A 59 2.38 -5.71 -1.30
CA GLN A 59 3.05 -4.44 -1.60
C GLN A 59 4.45 -4.65 -2.20
N ILE A 60 5.23 -5.58 -1.66
CA ILE A 60 6.55 -5.92 -2.21
C ILE A 60 6.42 -6.43 -3.65
N ILE A 61 5.49 -7.34 -3.92
CA ILE A 61 5.24 -7.87 -5.26
C ILE A 61 4.78 -6.76 -6.20
N GLU A 62 3.91 -5.85 -5.72
CA GLU A 62 3.42 -4.72 -6.51
C GLU A 62 4.53 -3.76 -6.94
N LEU A 63 5.50 -3.52 -6.07
CA LEU A 63 6.58 -2.55 -6.27
C LEU A 63 7.93 -3.19 -6.65
N ALA A 64 7.99 -4.52 -6.75
CA ALA A 64 9.23 -5.24 -7.06
C ALA A 64 9.91 -4.75 -8.35
N ASN A 65 9.11 -4.32 -9.32
CA ASN A 65 9.59 -3.81 -10.61
C ASN A 65 9.74 -2.28 -10.65
N GLU A 66 9.48 -1.57 -9.55
CA GLU A 66 9.48 -0.09 -9.56
C GLU A 66 10.83 0.48 -10.02
N CYS A 67 11.93 -0.02 -9.45
CA CYS A 67 13.27 0.47 -9.82
C CYS A 67 13.56 0.22 -11.31
N LEU A 68 13.31 -1.01 -11.77
CA LEU A 68 13.52 -1.35 -13.17
C LEU A 68 12.66 -0.51 -14.12
N ILE A 69 11.39 -0.33 -13.78
CA ILE A 69 10.47 0.49 -14.59
C ILE A 69 10.92 1.96 -14.59
N LYS A 70 11.37 2.51 -13.46
CA LYS A 70 11.93 3.87 -13.41
C LYS A 70 13.12 4.04 -14.35
N ASP A 71 14.03 3.07 -14.39
CA ASP A 71 15.18 3.11 -15.30
C ASP A 71 14.73 3.03 -16.77
N LEU A 72 13.69 2.23 -17.07
CA LEU A 72 13.12 2.12 -18.40
C LEU A 72 12.34 3.36 -18.84
N LEU A 73 11.89 4.24 -17.92
CA LEU A 73 11.27 5.53 -18.28
C LEU A 73 12.26 6.45 -19.03
N VAL A 74 13.55 6.33 -18.75
CA VAL A 74 14.58 7.09 -19.49
C VAL A 74 14.57 6.69 -20.96
N VAL A 75 14.46 5.40 -21.23
CA VAL A 75 14.38 4.88 -22.61
C VAL A 75 13.10 5.34 -23.30
N LEU A 76 11.97 5.40 -22.57
CA LEU A 76 10.72 5.96 -23.11
C LEU A 76 10.88 7.44 -23.51
N ASP A 77 11.51 8.24 -22.64
CA ASP A 77 11.77 9.66 -22.93
C ASP A 77 12.66 9.83 -24.16
N ASP A 78 13.67 8.95 -24.34
CA ASP A 78 14.54 8.97 -25.51
C ASP A 78 13.78 8.61 -26.79
N PHE A 79 12.87 7.63 -26.73
CA PHE A 79 11.98 7.33 -27.85
C PHE A 79 11.09 8.53 -28.21
N GLU A 80 10.47 9.17 -27.22
CA GLU A 80 9.60 10.36 -27.46
C GLU A 80 10.40 11.50 -28.09
N ARG A 81 11.62 11.75 -27.59
CA ARG A 81 12.53 12.79 -28.14
C ARG A 81 12.95 12.47 -29.57
N ALA A 82 13.30 11.21 -29.85
CA ALA A 82 13.63 10.77 -31.19
C ALA A 82 12.45 10.95 -32.15
N LEU A 83 11.26 10.54 -31.76
CA LEU A 83 10.04 10.68 -32.56
C LEU A 83 9.71 12.15 -32.86
N GLN A 84 9.95 13.07 -31.90
CA GLN A 84 9.75 14.51 -32.11
C GLN A 84 10.76 15.14 -33.08
N SER A 85 12.01 14.64 -33.09
CA SER A 85 13.07 15.16 -33.95
C SER A 85 13.05 14.61 -35.38
N MET A 86 12.39 13.45 -35.59
CA MET A 86 12.35 12.80 -36.90
C MET A 86 11.33 13.46 -37.84
N LYS A 87 11.69 13.55 -39.10
CA LYS A 87 10.74 13.94 -40.17
C LYS A 87 9.76 12.79 -40.44
N GLU A 88 8.58 13.14 -40.93
CA GLU A 88 7.58 12.16 -41.33
C GLU A 88 8.14 11.21 -42.40
N GLY A 89 7.91 9.91 -42.22
CA GLY A 89 8.43 8.86 -43.11
C GLY A 89 8.36 7.47 -42.50
N LYS A 90 8.71 6.46 -43.29
CA LYS A 90 8.65 5.04 -42.87
C LYS A 90 9.49 4.73 -41.62
N ASP A 91 10.62 5.42 -41.43
CA ASP A 91 11.50 5.20 -40.30
C ASP A 91 10.82 5.70 -38.99
N LYS A 92 10.13 6.86 -39.02
CA LYS A 92 9.32 7.37 -37.93
C LYS A 92 8.14 6.47 -37.60
N GLU A 93 7.46 5.94 -38.62
CA GLU A 93 6.40 4.95 -38.44
C GLU A 93 6.91 3.70 -37.73
N GLY A 94 8.05 3.15 -38.20
CA GLY A 94 8.69 1.99 -37.59
C GLY A 94 9.06 2.23 -36.11
N LEU A 95 9.68 3.37 -35.81
CA LEU A 95 10.02 3.75 -34.44
C LEU A 95 8.78 3.95 -33.56
N SER A 96 7.72 4.56 -34.12
CA SER A 96 6.44 4.72 -33.42
C SER A 96 5.78 3.37 -33.07
N MET A 97 5.88 2.38 -33.94
CA MET A 97 5.40 1.02 -33.64
C MET A 97 6.21 0.38 -32.50
N LEU A 98 7.53 0.52 -32.51
CA LEU A 98 8.40 0.00 -31.44
C LEU A 98 8.06 0.67 -30.10
N TYR A 99 7.92 2.01 -30.06
CA TYR A 99 7.50 2.76 -28.89
C TYR A 99 6.17 2.24 -28.34
N LYS A 100 5.16 2.11 -29.20
CA LYS A 100 3.84 1.62 -28.80
C LYS A 100 3.87 0.22 -28.22
N ASN A 101 4.65 -0.68 -28.85
CA ASN A 101 4.79 -2.05 -28.36
C ASN A 101 5.52 -2.09 -27.01
N PHE A 102 6.60 -1.31 -26.87
CA PHE A 102 7.34 -1.21 -25.62
C PHE A 102 6.48 -0.63 -24.50
N PHE A 103 5.77 0.47 -24.78
CA PHE A 103 4.84 1.07 -23.83
C PHE A 103 3.73 0.09 -23.39
N LYS A 104 3.16 -0.65 -24.33
CA LYS A 104 2.12 -1.66 -24.04
C LYS A 104 2.62 -2.76 -23.12
N ILE A 105 3.88 -3.18 -23.23
CA ILE A 105 4.48 -4.14 -22.29
C ILE A 105 4.54 -3.54 -20.89
N LEU A 106 5.00 -2.30 -20.74
CA LEU A 106 5.05 -1.63 -19.45
C LEU A 106 3.64 -1.39 -18.84
N GLU A 107 2.66 -1.10 -19.69
CA GLU A 107 1.26 -0.96 -19.31
C GLU A 107 0.69 -2.27 -18.74
N GLN A 108 1.04 -3.43 -19.30
CA GLN A 108 0.68 -4.74 -18.76
C GLN A 108 1.25 -4.99 -17.36
N HIS A 109 2.37 -4.35 -17.02
CA HIS A 109 2.96 -4.37 -15.68
C HIS A 109 2.40 -3.28 -14.75
N GLY A 110 1.40 -2.52 -15.22
CA GLY A 110 0.67 -1.54 -14.42
C GLY A 110 1.18 -0.11 -14.55
N LEU A 111 2.06 0.19 -15.51
CA LEU A 111 2.47 1.56 -15.82
C LEU A 111 1.30 2.33 -16.44
N LYS A 112 1.04 3.54 -15.95
CA LYS A 112 0.03 4.44 -16.50
C LYS A 112 0.59 5.85 -16.63
N PRO A 113 0.39 6.55 -17.77
CA PRO A 113 0.79 7.92 -17.90
C PRO A 113 -0.11 8.82 -17.07
N ILE A 114 0.46 9.88 -16.53
CA ILE A 114 -0.30 10.95 -15.90
C ILE A 114 -0.75 11.90 -17.00
N GLU A 115 -2.05 12.15 -17.09
CA GLU A 115 -2.60 13.14 -18.01
C GLU A 115 -2.54 14.50 -17.35
N ALA A 116 -1.54 15.29 -17.68
CA ALA A 116 -1.32 16.60 -17.06
C ALA A 116 -1.87 17.76 -17.87
N LEU A 117 -1.71 17.75 -19.19
CA LEU A 117 -2.01 18.89 -20.06
C LEU A 117 -3.46 19.38 -19.93
N GLY A 118 -3.65 20.68 -19.68
CA GLY A 118 -4.97 21.30 -19.54
C GLY A 118 -5.69 21.03 -18.22
N LYS A 119 -5.12 20.21 -17.33
CA LYS A 119 -5.67 19.97 -15.98
C LYS A 119 -5.14 20.99 -14.98
N LYS A 120 -5.76 21.05 -13.80
CA LYS A 120 -5.26 21.82 -12.67
C LYS A 120 -4.02 21.13 -12.09
N PHE A 121 -3.08 21.95 -11.66
CA PHE A 121 -1.88 21.48 -10.97
C PHE A 121 -2.25 20.80 -9.65
N ASP A 122 -1.72 19.62 -9.46
CA ASP A 122 -1.82 18.85 -8.23
C ASP A 122 -0.41 18.41 -7.80
N PRO A 123 0.08 18.82 -6.63
CA PRO A 123 1.41 18.45 -6.14
C PRO A 123 1.66 16.95 -6.03
N TYR A 124 0.59 16.14 -5.92
CA TYR A 124 0.72 14.68 -5.84
C TYR A 124 1.14 14.05 -7.18
N TYR A 125 0.76 14.68 -8.30
CA TYR A 125 1.02 14.15 -9.65
C TYR A 125 2.03 14.96 -10.43
N HIS A 126 2.19 16.27 -10.12
CA HIS A 126 2.88 17.23 -10.96
C HIS A 126 4.00 17.94 -10.21
N GLU A 127 5.06 18.24 -10.93
CA GLU A 127 6.17 19.11 -10.51
C GLU A 127 6.16 20.36 -11.38
N ALA A 128 5.84 21.53 -10.80
CA ALA A 128 5.86 22.80 -11.52
C ALA A 128 7.32 23.29 -11.66
N VAL A 129 7.86 23.23 -12.87
CA VAL A 129 9.22 23.70 -13.19
C VAL A 129 9.23 25.14 -13.72
N LEU A 130 8.11 25.59 -14.29
CA LEU A 130 7.97 26.95 -14.84
C LEU A 130 6.56 27.48 -14.57
N ARG A 131 6.47 28.80 -14.39
CA ARG A 131 5.20 29.53 -14.37
C ARG A 131 5.20 30.55 -15.50
N GLU A 132 4.09 30.71 -16.18
CA GLU A 132 3.92 31.64 -17.29
C GLU A 132 2.61 32.41 -17.17
N LYS A 133 2.63 33.71 -17.39
CA LYS A 133 1.43 34.55 -17.44
C LYS A 133 0.55 34.10 -18.61
N SER A 134 -0.70 33.77 -18.34
CA SER A 134 -1.63 33.28 -19.34
C SER A 134 -3.05 33.75 -19.06
N ASP A 135 -3.86 33.78 -20.11
CA ASP A 135 -5.30 34.09 -20.02
C ASP A 135 -6.10 32.87 -19.46
N ARG A 136 -5.44 31.74 -19.25
CA ARG A 136 -6.07 30.56 -18.65
C ARG A 136 -6.21 30.72 -17.14
N GLU A 137 -7.12 29.93 -16.56
CA GLU A 137 -7.33 29.90 -15.12
C GLU A 137 -6.01 29.59 -14.40
N GLU A 138 -5.73 30.33 -13.33
CA GLU A 138 -4.53 30.14 -12.50
C GLU A 138 -4.40 28.69 -12.03
N GLY A 139 -3.18 28.16 -12.12
CA GLY A 139 -2.89 26.76 -11.78
C GLY A 139 -3.19 25.76 -12.90
N THR A 140 -3.65 26.20 -14.08
CA THR A 140 -3.84 25.29 -15.23
C THR A 140 -2.49 24.93 -15.83
N ILE A 141 -2.30 23.66 -16.15
CA ILE A 141 -1.09 23.15 -16.80
C ILE A 141 -1.13 23.52 -18.29
N LEU A 142 -0.17 24.34 -18.70
CA LEU A 142 -0.06 24.86 -20.06
C LEU A 142 0.74 23.93 -20.98
N GLU A 143 1.78 23.32 -20.43
CA GLU A 143 2.72 22.48 -21.18
C GLU A 143 3.29 21.39 -20.27
N GLU A 144 3.55 20.21 -20.81
CA GLU A 144 4.22 19.10 -20.13
C GLU A 144 5.58 18.89 -20.77
N PHE A 145 6.65 19.20 -20.04
CA PHE A 145 8.04 19.03 -20.52
C PHE A 145 8.53 17.59 -20.41
N GLN A 146 8.05 16.87 -19.38
CA GLN A 146 8.37 15.48 -19.15
C GLN A 146 7.15 14.78 -18.61
N ARG A 147 6.75 13.71 -19.27
CA ARG A 147 5.57 12.95 -18.91
C ARG A 147 5.77 12.23 -17.59
N GLY A 148 4.81 12.36 -16.68
CA GLY A 148 4.76 11.62 -15.43
C GLY A 148 4.12 10.26 -15.60
N TYR A 149 4.44 9.35 -14.66
CA TYR A 149 3.93 8.00 -14.68
C TYR A 149 3.57 7.49 -13.28
N MET A 150 2.52 6.71 -13.25
CA MET A 150 2.11 5.90 -12.10
C MET A 150 2.40 4.44 -12.37
N LEU A 151 2.82 3.70 -11.34
CA LEU A 151 2.86 2.25 -11.34
C LEU A 151 1.75 1.76 -10.42
N LYS A 152 0.71 1.17 -11.00
CA LYS A 152 -0.53 0.79 -10.30
C LYS A 152 -1.14 1.98 -9.55
N SER A 153 -0.99 2.05 -8.22
CA SER A 153 -1.53 3.12 -7.36
C SER A 153 -0.50 4.16 -6.93
N LYS A 154 0.79 3.95 -7.23
CA LYS A 154 1.89 4.81 -6.78
C LYS A 154 2.42 5.69 -7.90
N VAL A 155 2.60 6.99 -7.64
CA VAL A 155 3.35 7.87 -8.55
C VAL A 155 4.83 7.50 -8.46
N ILE A 156 5.41 7.07 -9.59
CA ILE A 156 6.84 6.72 -9.69
C ILE A 156 7.67 7.84 -10.32
N ARG A 157 7.01 8.73 -11.06
CA ARG A 157 7.59 9.95 -11.61
C ARG A 157 6.51 11.00 -11.82
N HIS A 158 6.70 12.21 -11.29
CA HIS A 158 5.81 13.34 -11.49
C HIS A 158 5.93 13.88 -12.92
N SER A 159 4.83 14.42 -13.47
CA SER A 159 4.91 15.19 -14.71
C SER A 159 5.57 16.53 -14.44
N LYS A 160 6.63 16.87 -15.19
CA LYS A 160 7.22 18.21 -15.14
C LYS A 160 6.45 19.15 -16.03
N VAL A 161 5.87 20.18 -15.44
CA VAL A 161 4.86 20.99 -16.10
C VAL A 161 5.14 22.48 -15.98
N LYS A 162 4.62 23.23 -16.98
CA LYS A 162 4.47 24.68 -16.95
C LYS A 162 3.05 25.01 -16.49
N VAL A 163 2.91 25.90 -15.53
CA VAL A 163 1.63 26.26 -14.91
C VAL A 163 1.27 27.72 -15.22
N ALA A 164 -0.01 27.96 -15.50
CA ALA A 164 -0.55 29.30 -15.70
C ALA A 164 -0.49 30.12 -14.40
N GLU A 165 0.04 31.31 -14.47
CA GLU A 165 -0.02 32.33 -13.44
C GLU A 165 -0.96 33.42 -13.90
N LYS A 166 -1.79 33.95 -13.02
CA LYS A 166 -2.72 35.01 -13.37
C LYS A 166 -1.97 36.29 -13.79
N SER A 167 -2.27 36.85 -14.96
CA SER A 167 -1.82 38.18 -15.30
C SER A 167 -2.45 39.19 -14.32
N THR A 168 -1.68 39.63 -13.34
CA THR A 168 -2.03 40.81 -12.57
C THR A 168 -1.73 42.01 -13.49
N GLU A 169 -2.72 42.41 -14.28
CA GLU A 169 -2.70 43.78 -14.82
C GLU A 169 -2.84 44.72 -13.62
N GLY A 170 -1.75 45.45 -13.34
CA GLY A 170 -1.76 46.59 -12.42
C GLY A 170 -2.39 47.80 -13.06
#